data_b6edbc9a248cd5e06d800ac9dfd6d668
#
_entry.id   b6edbc9a248cd5e06d800ac9dfd6d668
#
_cell.length_a   1.000
_cell.length_b   1.000
_cell.length_c   1.000
_cell.angle_alpha   90.00
_cell.angle_beta   90.00
_cell.angle_gamma   90.00
#
_symmetry.space_group_name_H-M   'P 1'
#
loop_
_entity.id
_entity.type
_entity.pdbx_description
1 polymer ?
#
loop_
_entity_poly.entity_id
_entity_poly.type
_entity_poly.pdbx_seq_one_letter_code
_entity_poly.pdbx_strand_id
1 'polypeptide(L)'
;MLCIDFAYAPNPVRWIDPLGLYKGEGSRELGKFHAFHEHTLNPEQYTLSDSEHFRLANESVYQRAQMDTEFRQTLQTKYPGVLEHVSPTQTGRFRGTSPPDMTWHHGDSPGSLKLVDHGDHRSFHKIYHPDGKGGRNKWGGGTGCR
;
A
#
# COMPACT_ATOMS: atom_id res chain seq x y z
N MET A 1 1.26 -3.39 -20.92
CA MET A 1 2.35 -3.36 -20.46
C MET A 1 2.48 -4.08 -19.25
N LEU A 2 3.41 -4.72 -19.07
CA LEU A 2 3.61 -5.41 -17.94
C LEU A 2 4.28 -4.77 -16.95
N CYS A 3 3.93 -4.88 -15.86
CA CYS A 3 4.60 -4.30 -14.80
C CYS A 3 5.42 -5.32 -14.26
N ILE A 4 6.07 -5.98 -14.91
CA ILE A 4 6.87 -6.94 -14.39
C ILE A 4 8.06 -6.93 -14.04
N ASP A 5 8.61 -7.59 -13.60
CA ASP A 5 9.81 -7.59 -13.19
C ASP A 5 10.25 -8.87 -13.20
N PHE A 6 10.25 -9.51 -13.70
CA PHE A 6 10.62 -10.64 -13.80
C PHE A 6 11.74 -11.12 -13.61
N ALA A 7 12.34 -11.38 -13.90
CA ALA A 7 13.47 -11.75 -13.78
C ALA A 7 13.70 -12.33 -12.71
N TYR A 8 13.53 -12.84 -12.27
CA TYR A 8 13.57 -13.02 -11.25
C TYR A 8 14.14 -14.12 -10.73
N ALA A 9 14.68 -14.04 -9.88
CA ALA A 9 15.43 -14.92 -9.23
C ALA A 9 14.65 -16.03 -8.86
N PRO A 10 15.07 -17.10 -9.06
CA PRO A 10 14.40 -18.22 -8.76
C PRO A 10 14.00 -18.38 -7.43
N ASN A 11 14.59 -18.08 -6.51
CA ASN A 11 14.23 -18.36 -5.27
C ASN A 11 14.40 -17.46 -4.33
N PRO A 12 13.94 -16.45 -4.45
CA PRO A 12 14.12 -15.42 -3.55
C PRO A 12 13.68 -15.73 -2.20
N VAL A 13 12.74 -16.47 -2.10
CA VAL A 13 12.31 -16.67 -0.77
C VAL A 13 13.22 -17.34 0.07
N ARG A 14 14.11 -18.04 -0.51
CA ARG A 14 14.96 -18.70 0.33
C ARG A 14 16.06 -17.91 0.57
N TRP A 15 16.20 -16.77 0.09
CA TRP A 15 17.26 -16.03 0.28
C TRP A 15 17.27 -15.59 1.66
N ILE A 16 18.12 -15.87 2.38
CA ILE A 16 18.24 -15.49 3.72
C ILE A 16 19.19 -14.41 3.95
N ASP A 17 18.91 -13.51 4.79
CA ASP A 17 19.80 -12.47 5.16
C ASP A 17 20.61 -12.91 6.36
N PRO A 18 21.72 -13.43 6.18
CA PRO A 18 22.50 -13.98 7.29
C PRO A 18 22.97 -12.94 8.26
N LEU A 19 22.92 -11.68 7.87
CA LEU A 19 23.36 -10.67 8.77
C LEU A 19 22.21 -9.95 9.42
N GLY A 20 21.02 -10.34 9.14
CA GLY A 20 19.88 -9.69 9.75
C GLY A 20 19.63 -8.30 9.27
N LEU A 21 20.11 -7.96 8.10
CA LEU A 21 19.97 -6.63 7.62
C LEU A 21 18.55 -6.27 7.21
N TYR A 22 17.74 -7.25 6.95
CA TYR A 22 16.41 -6.96 6.56
C TYR A 22 15.44 -7.03 7.68
N LYS A 23 15.92 -6.82 8.82
CA LYS A 23 15.10 -6.83 9.95
C LYS A 23 14.32 -8.02 10.14
N GLY A 24 14.83 -9.06 9.93
CA GLY A 24 14.18 -10.27 10.24
C GLY A 24 13.40 -10.83 9.12
N GLU A 25 13.41 -10.18 8.04
CA GLU A 25 12.72 -10.70 7.07
C GLU A 25 13.48 -11.44 6.12
N GLY A 26 14.47 -12.04 6.35
CA GLY A 26 15.28 -12.73 5.46
C GLY A 26 14.54 -13.66 4.55
N SER A 27 13.43 -14.18 4.93
CA SER A 27 12.79 -15.14 4.14
C SER A 27 11.42 -14.71 3.85
N ARG A 28 11.19 -13.77 3.08
CA ARG A 28 9.88 -13.26 2.83
C ARG A 28 9.12 -14.08 1.80
N GLU A 29 7.85 -14.32 2.06
CA GLU A 29 7.02 -15.06 1.14
C GLU A 29 6.32 -14.13 0.18
N LEU A 30 6.12 -14.60 -1.04
CA LEU A 30 5.37 -13.83 -2.02
C LEU A 30 3.96 -13.59 -1.51
N GLY A 31 3.50 -12.39 -1.67
CA GLY A 31 2.15 -12.03 -1.24
C GLY A 31 2.01 -11.73 0.22
N LYS A 32 3.08 -11.84 1.00
CA LYS A 32 3.01 -11.58 2.42
C LYS A 32 3.77 -10.32 2.76
N PHE A 33 3.08 -9.32 3.19
CA PHE A 33 3.69 -8.06 3.56
C PHE A 33 2.85 -7.38 4.62
N HIS A 34 3.42 -6.41 5.30
CA HIS A 34 2.71 -5.72 6.35
C HIS A 34 1.92 -4.54 5.78
N ALA A 35 0.66 -4.46 6.14
CA ALA A 35 -0.16 -3.31 5.76
C ALA A 35 -0.58 -2.62 7.04
N PHE A 36 -0.37 -1.32 7.11
CA PHE A 36 -0.73 -0.55 8.30
C PHE A 36 -2.22 -0.28 8.35
N HIS A 37 -2.89 -0.28 7.23
CA HIS A 37 -4.32 -0.03 7.17
C HIS A 37 -4.84 -0.58 5.84
N GLU A 38 -6.07 -0.99 5.82
CA GLU A 38 -6.69 -1.43 4.59
C GLU A 38 -8.05 -0.76 4.44
N HIS A 39 -8.33 -0.26 3.26
CA HIS A 39 -9.62 0.32 2.94
C HIS A 39 -10.20 -0.49 1.79
N THR A 40 -11.47 -0.82 1.87
CA THR A 40 -12.12 -1.57 0.80
C THR A 40 -13.11 -0.67 0.10
N LEU A 41 -12.94 -0.53 -1.19
CA LEU A 41 -13.84 0.30 -2.00
C LEU A 41 -15.14 -0.45 -2.26
N ASN A 42 -16.19 0.29 -2.52
CA ASN A 42 -17.46 -0.31 -2.93
C ASN A 42 -17.36 -0.62 -4.42
N PRO A 43 -18.13 -1.58 -4.93
CA PRO A 43 -18.03 -1.95 -6.35
C PRO A 43 -18.16 -0.80 -7.33
N GLU A 44 -19.02 0.17 -7.03
CA GLU A 44 -19.19 1.28 -7.95
C GLU A 44 -17.99 2.21 -7.93
N GLN A 45 -17.05 2.03 -7.03
CA GLN A 45 -15.87 2.86 -6.96
C GLN A 45 -14.66 2.22 -7.62
N TYR A 46 -14.76 0.98 -8.03
CA TYR A 46 -13.61 0.24 -8.54
C TYR A 46 -12.97 0.94 -9.76
N THR A 47 -13.75 1.53 -10.61
CA THR A 47 -13.20 2.12 -11.83
C THR A 47 -12.92 3.60 -11.72
N LEU A 48 -13.03 4.17 -10.54
CA LEU A 48 -12.66 5.57 -10.35
C LEU A 48 -11.15 5.73 -10.50
N SER A 49 -10.70 6.96 -10.62
CA SER A 49 -9.28 7.22 -10.80
C SER A 49 -8.49 6.86 -9.55
N ASP A 50 -7.18 6.73 -9.68
CA ASP A 50 -6.32 6.49 -8.54
C ASP A 50 -6.45 7.63 -7.53
N SER A 51 -6.58 8.85 -7.99
CA SER A 51 -6.72 9.98 -7.11
C SER A 51 -7.97 9.85 -6.24
N GLU A 52 -9.07 9.40 -6.83
CA GLU A 52 -10.29 9.21 -6.06
C GLU A 52 -10.16 8.03 -5.10
N HIS A 53 -9.51 6.97 -5.53
CA HIS A 53 -9.27 5.81 -4.66
C HIS A 53 -8.45 6.25 -3.44
N PHE A 54 -7.40 7.04 -3.67
CA PHE A 54 -6.53 7.43 -2.57
C PHE A 54 -7.21 8.46 -1.67
N ARG A 55 -8.07 9.28 -2.22
CA ARG A 55 -8.81 10.24 -1.42
C ARG A 55 -9.72 9.51 -0.42
N LEU A 56 -10.45 8.52 -0.91
CA LEU A 56 -11.33 7.73 -0.07
C LEU A 56 -10.53 6.95 0.97
N ALA A 57 -9.39 6.41 0.56
CA ALA A 57 -8.57 5.64 1.46
C ALA A 57 -7.92 6.52 2.53
N ASN A 58 -7.48 7.72 2.16
CA ASN A 58 -6.90 8.65 3.13
C ASN A 58 -7.95 9.07 4.16
N GLU A 59 -9.18 9.26 3.72
CA GLU A 59 -10.24 9.60 4.64
C GLU A 59 -10.45 8.48 5.66
N SER A 60 -10.35 7.23 5.24
CA SER A 60 -10.52 6.11 6.15
C SER A 60 -9.39 6.04 7.18
N VAL A 61 -8.16 6.41 6.79
CA VAL A 61 -7.06 6.46 7.74
C VAL A 61 -7.31 7.56 8.76
N TYR A 62 -7.78 8.71 8.30
CA TYR A 62 -8.07 9.82 9.19
C TYR A 62 -9.13 9.41 10.21
N GLN A 63 -10.20 8.78 9.75
CA GLN A 63 -11.27 8.34 10.64
C GLN A 63 -10.77 7.33 11.66
N ARG A 64 -9.94 6.39 11.25
CA ARG A 64 -9.41 5.42 12.18
C ARG A 64 -8.50 6.08 13.21
N ALA A 65 -7.69 7.02 12.78
CA ALA A 65 -6.77 7.70 13.68
C ALA A 65 -7.52 8.51 14.74
N GLN A 66 -8.75 8.94 14.45
CA GLN A 66 -9.54 9.67 15.42
C GLN A 66 -10.05 8.75 16.52
N MET A 67 -10.22 7.48 16.23
CA MET A 67 -10.78 6.56 17.20
C MET A 67 -9.78 5.57 17.78
N ASP A 68 -8.65 5.38 17.15
CA ASP A 68 -7.68 4.38 17.58
C ASP A 68 -6.38 5.10 17.94
N THR A 69 -6.19 5.36 19.20
CA THR A 69 -5.03 6.10 19.67
C THR A 69 -3.73 5.37 19.37
N GLU A 70 -3.74 4.05 19.51
CA GLU A 70 -2.53 3.29 19.27
C GLU A 70 -2.12 3.37 17.80
N PHE A 71 -3.08 3.24 16.91
CA PHE A 71 -2.82 3.34 15.48
C PHE A 71 -2.26 4.73 15.15
N ARG A 72 -2.87 5.77 15.74
CA ARG A 72 -2.40 7.13 15.50
C ARG A 72 -0.97 7.31 15.99
N GLN A 73 -0.66 6.79 17.16
CA GLN A 73 0.68 6.91 17.69
C GLN A 73 1.71 6.16 16.87
N THR A 74 1.33 4.99 16.36
CA THR A 74 2.22 4.21 15.52
C THR A 74 2.57 4.97 14.25
N LEU A 75 1.57 5.58 13.61
CA LEU A 75 1.84 6.35 12.42
C LEU A 75 2.69 7.57 12.73
N GLN A 76 2.39 8.25 13.84
CA GLN A 76 3.12 9.45 14.18
C GLN A 76 4.58 9.15 14.48
N THR A 77 4.85 8.01 15.08
CA THR A 77 6.21 7.63 15.42
C THR A 77 7.00 7.15 14.20
N LYS A 78 6.38 6.30 13.40
CA LYS A 78 7.09 5.71 12.29
C LYS A 78 7.07 6.51 11.00
N TYR A 79 6.02 7.25 10.77
CA TYR A 79 5.85 7.99 9.52
C TYR A 79 5.36 9.39 9.81
N PRO A 80 6.26 10.26 10.33
CA PRO A 80 5.86 11.62 10.63
C PRO A 80 5.35 12.29 9.37
N GLY A 81 4.29 13.02 9.45
CA GLY A 81 3.70 13.67 8.29
C GLY A 81 2.52 12.95 7.71
N VAL A 82 2.33 11.67 8.02
CA VAL A 82 1.21 10.93 7.46
C VAL A 82 -0.10 11.46 8.01
N LEU A 83 -0.17 11.71 9.31
CA LEU A 83 -1.42 12.17 9.90
C LEU A 83 -1.83 13.53 9.33
N GLU A 84 -0.89 14.39 9.09
CA GLU A 84 -1.21 15.68 8.52
C GLU A 84 -1.70 15.51 7.10
N HIS A 85 -1.06 14.63 6.35
CA HIS A 85 -1.42 14.39 4.95
C HIS A 85 -2.83 13.85 4.80
N VAL A 86 -3.24 12.94 5.70
CA VAL A 86 -4.56 12.33 5.58
C VAL A 86 -5.65 13.18 6.23
N SER A 87 -5.29 14.23 6.93
CA SER A 87 -6.28 15.11 7.53
C SER A 87 -6.89 15.99 6.44
N PRO A 88 -8.14 16.41 6.59
CA PRO A 88 -8.77 17.23 5.55
C PRO A 88 -8.10 18.60 5.47
N THR A 89 -8.14 19.16 4.28
CA THR A 89 -7.62 20.50 4.06
C THR A 89 -8.58 21.52 4.65
N GLN A 90 -8.24 22.79 4.56
CA GLN A 90 -9.10 23.83 5.11
C GLN A 90 -10.49 23.81 4.52
N THR A 91 -10.64 23.34 3.30
CA THR A 91 -11.95 23.27 2.67
C THR A 91 -12.65 21.95 2.95
N GLY A 92 -12.06 21.11 3.80
CA GLY A 92 -12.70 19.84 4.14
C GLY A 92 -12.45 18.73 3.15
N ARG A 93 -11.55 18.91 2.23
CA ARG A 93 -11.29 17.89 1.23
C ARG A 93 -10.10 17.02 1.61
N PHE A 94 -10.16 15.75 1.24
CA PHE A 94 -9.05 14.85 1.50
C PHE A 94 -8.17 14.76 0.26
N ARG A 95 -6.89 14.61 0.48
CA ARG A 95 -5.95 14.58 -0.63
C ARG A 95 -6.02 13.25 -1.37
N GLY A 96 -5.77 13.29 -2.66
CA GLY A 96 -5.82 12.10 -3.51
C GLY A 96 -4.46 11.52 -3.84
N THR A 97 -3.51 11.66 -2.91
CA THR A 97 -2.17 11.14 -3.14
C THR A 97 -1.77 10.29 -1.93
N SER A 98 -0.77 9.44 -2.12
CA SER A 98 -0.27 8.63 -1.02
C SER A 98 0.45 9.48 0.00
N PRO A 99 0.34 9.14 1.28
CA PRO A 99 1.06 9.90 2.31
C PRO A 99 2.57 9.78 2.18
N PRO A 100 3.33 10.69 2.79
CA PRO A 100 4.79 10.64 2.70
C PRO A 100 5.34 9.33 3.21
N ASP A 101 6.31 8.80 2.50
CA ASP A 101 7.01 7.55 2.83
C ASP A 101 6.12 6.32 2.84
N MET A 102 4.89 6.42 2.45
CA MET A 102 3.99 5.30 2.34
C MET A 102 3.34 5.32 0.97
N THR A 103 2.68 4.25 0.60
CA THR A 103 1.97 4.21 -0.66
C THR A 103 0.72 3.37 -0.50
N TRP A 104 -0.28 3.67 -1.33
CA TRP A 104 -1.49 2.86 -1.38
C TRP A 104 -1.28 1.77 -2.41
N HIS A 105 -1.32 0.54 -1.96
CA HIS A 105 -1.14 -0.63 -2.82
C HIS A 105 -2.52 -1.19 -3.15
N HIS A 106 -2.84 -1.32 -4.44
CA HIS A 106 -4.08 -1.96 -4.84
C HIS A 106 -3.89 -3.47 -4.67
N GLY A 107 -4.57 -4.03 -3.69
CA GLY A 107 -4.42 -5.44 -3.39
C GLY A 107 -5.16 -6.33 -4.36
N ASP A 108 -4.97 -7.63 -4.25
CA ASP A 108 -5.59 -8.57 -5.17
C ASP A 108 -7.07 -8.77 -4.90
N SER A 109 -7.51 -8.60 -3.68
CA SER A 109 -8.94 -8.75 -3.38
C SER A 109 -9.71 -7.57 -3.92
N PRO A 110 -10.88 -7.77 -4.46
CA PRO A 110 -11.64 -6.68 -5.07
C PRO A 110 -11.82 -5.49 -4.15
N GLY A 111 -11.46 -4.33 -4.63
CA GLY A 111 -11.59 -3.08 -3.88
C GLY A 111 -10.54 -2.81 -2.85
N SER A 112 -9.56 -3.69 -2.68
CA SER A 112 -8.59 -3.57 -1.59
C SER A 112 -7.54 -2.52 -1.87
N LEU A 113 -7.38 -1.59 -0.92
CA LEU A 113 -6.29 -0.63 -0.94
C LEU A 113 -5.56 -0.77 0.38
N LYS A 114 -4.28 -1.07 0.33
CA LYS A 114 -3.49 -1.29 1.53
C LYS A 114 -2.42 -0.23 1.68
N LEU A 115 -2.34 0.35 2.87
CA LEU A 115 -1.33 1.37 3.14
C LEU A 115 -0.05 0.66 3.56
N VAL A 116 0.98 0.78 2.76
CA VAL A 116 2.24 0.08 2.99
C VAL A 116 3.42 1.01 2.91
N ASP A 117 4.56 0.56 3.40
CA ASP A 117 5.79 1.35 3.35
C ASP A 117 6.23 1.51 1.90
N HIS A 118 6.49 2.74 1.49
CA HIS A 118 6.84 3.02 0.10
C HIS A 118 8.15 2.35 -0.32
N GLY A 119 9.16 2.45 0.53
CA GLY A 119 10.45 1.86 0.22
C GLY A 119 10.38 0.35 0.11
N ASP A 120 9.62 -0.26 1.01
CA ASP A 120 9.48 -1.71 0.99
C ASP A 120 8.72 -2.14 -0.27
N HIS A 121 7.66 -1.44 -0.62
CA HIS A 121 6.88 -1.76 -1.80
C HIS A 121 7.74 -1.64 -3.06
N ARG A 122 8.56 -0.61 -3.11
CA ARG A 122 9.41 -0.44 -4.27
C ARG A 122 10.52 -1.44 -4.35
N SER A 123 11.15 -1.76 -3.25
CA SER A 123 12.29 -2.65 -3.22
C SER A 123 11.92 -4.11 -3.38
N PHE A 124 10.72 -4.49 -2.95
CA PHE A 124 10.32 -5.89 -3.01
C PHE A 124 9.04 -6.06 -3.82
N HIS A 125 9.06 -5.50 -5.01
CA HIS A 125 7.90 -5.50 -5.89
C HIS A 125 7.26 -6.86 -6.08
N LYS A 126 8.10 -7.90 -6.17
CA LYS A 126 7.57 -9.22 -6.39
C LYS A 126 6.82 -9.76 -5.19
N ILE A 127 7.17 -9.34 -4.00
CA ILE A 127 6.47 -9.75 -2.81
C ILE A 127 5.05 -9.17 -2.84
N TYR A 128 4.93 -7.92 -3.30
CA TYR A 128 3.64 -7.25 -3.33
C TYR A 128 2.79 -7.65 -4.54
N HIS A 129 3.45 -8.00 -5.65
CA HIS A 129 2.76 -8.36 -6.88
C HIS A 129 3.32 -9.69 -7.39
N PRO A 130 2.98 -10.79 -6.75
CA PRO A 130 3.57 -12.08 -7.11
C PRO A 130 3.36 -12.49 -8.56
N ASP A 131 2.26 -12.09 -9.16
CA ASP A 131 1.98 -12.43 -10.55
C ASP A 131 2.32 -11.26 -11.47
N GLY A 132 2.99 -10.24 -10.97
CA GLY A 132 3.40 -9.12 -11.80
C GLY A 132 2.32 -8.12 -12.11
N LYS A 133 1.14 -8.26 -11.51
CA LYS A 133 0.04 -7.35 -11.78
C LYS A 133 -0.50 -6.76 -10.51
N GLY A 134 -0.85 -5.51 -10.56
CA GLY A 134 -1.50 -4.87 -9.43
C GLY A 134 -2.96 -5.21 -9.39
N GLY A 135 -3.56 -5.02 -8.24
CA GLY A 135 -4.98 -5.29 -8.06
C GLY A 135 -5.84 -4.48 -8.98
N ARG A 136 -5.43 -3.26 -9.29
CA ARG A 136 -6.22 -2.43 -10.17
C ARG A 136 -6.41 -3.08 -11.54
N ASN A 137 -5.46 -3.88 -11.99
CA ASN A 137 -5.63 -4.58 -13.25
C ASN A 137 -6.64 -5.70 -13.09
N LYS A 138 -6.78 -6.23 -11.89
CA LYS A 138 -7.65 -7.36 -11.68
C LYS A 138 -9.10 -6.97 -11.46
N TRP A 139 -9.34 -5.88 -10.80
CA TRP A 139 -10.71 -5.49 -10.48
C TRP A 139 -11.04 -4.03 -10.79
N GLY A 140 -10.05 -3.21 -11.04
CA GLY A 140 -10.29 -1.78 -11.20
C GLY A 140 -10.22 -1.25 -12.61
N GLY A 141 -10.09 -2.11 -13.59
CA GLY A 141 -10.03 -1.66 -14.97
C GLY A 141 -8.75 -0.92 -15.33
N GLY A 142 -7.77 -0.96 -14.47
CA GLY A 142 -6.54 -0.23 -14.73
C GLY A 142 -5.66 -0.94 -15.70
N THR A 143 -4.54 -0.31 -16.05
CA THR A 143 -3.70 -0.88 -16.98
C THR A 143 -2.36 -1.08 -16.51
N GLY A 144 -1.96 -1.47 -15.59
CA GLY A 144 -0.60 -1.72 -15.27
C GLY A 144 -0.30 -1.49 -13.87
N CYS A 145 0.94 -1.44 -13.50
CA CYS A 145 1.26 -1.23 -12.16
C CYS A 145 1.36 0.19 -11.94
N ARG A 146 0.97 0.67 -10.88
CA ARG A 146 1.05 2.03 -10.56
C ARG A 146 1.80 2.29 -9.37
#